data_fdadc90cece4512010f0b85e9d374155
#
_entry.id   fdadc90cece4512010f0b85e9d374155
#
_cell.length_a   1.000
_cell.length_b   1.000
_cell.length_c   1.000
_cell.angle_alpha   90.00
_cell.angle_beta   90.00
_cell.angle_gamma   90.00
#
_symmetry.space_group_name_H-M   'P 1'
#
loop_
_entity.id
_entity.type
_entity.pdbx_description
1 polymer ?
#
loop_
_entity_poly.entity_id
_entity_poly.type
_entity_poly.pdbx_seq_one_letter_code
_entity_poly.pdbx_strand_id
1 'polypeptide(L)'
;MLQPVERVVDLIDPALNHIYDLSLDEARRRVLSGDPAAVRSIDGSFALVARDGITVRLARSLDRPMRYFLAKRQEGPALFVADRIDTLHRALAAEGLAEQFHPSYTRMVPAHYILELRLVGCPDPDPTYTRFFDPPRAVLPADLDEIGGRYIRALADEISKWLTALDRHAGDRPEPIGVAFSGGIDSGSAFLVTYHTMVRLGLSPSRLKAFTLNLGGGEDLEQARAFLDRLGLALFLEEIAADSETIDVTDTLRTLEDYKPLDVECAAMGLALSRGIRARYPLWRCMIDGDGGDENLKDYPIEENTELTIRSVVNNRMLYHDGWGVGRIKHSLTYSGGLSRGYVRTYAPGRRYGFDEFSPFTRPAVVEVAEGIPFAELTDYDEATLYGLKGEIVRRGVRAVTGFDMPVFPKRRFQDGVTTGDRKRALLTGNEQVYRQQFFAMYAG
;
A
#
# COMPACT_ATOMS: atom_id res chain seq x y z
N MET A 1 2.10 44.84 -2.19
CA MET A 1 2.68 43.67 -1.45
C MET A 1 1.73 42.51 -1.67
N LEU A 2 2.20 41.45 -2.25
CA LEU A 2 1.40 40.19 -2.36
C LEU A 2 1.23 39.67 -0.93
N GLN A 3 -0.01 39.47 -0.51
CA GLN A 3 -0.29 38.90 0.81
C GLN A 3 0.07 37.40 0.79
N PRO A 4 0.77 36.93 1.81
CA PRO A 4 1.06 35.49 1.91
C PRO A 4 -0.25 34.71 2.10
N VAL A 5 -0.27 33.48 1.59
CA VAL A 5 -1.40 32.59 1.81
C VAL A 5 -1.58 32.32 3.29
N GLU A 6 -2.73 32.72 3.78
CA GLU A 6 -3.01 32.58 5.20
C GLU A 6 -3.52 31.19 5.58
N ARG A 7 -3.93 30.35 4.61
CA ARG A 7 -4.68 29.14 4.94
C ARG A 7 -4.11 27.84 4.39
N VAL A 8 -3.81 26.95 5.31
CA VAL A 8 -3.59 25.52 5.05
C VAL A 8 -4.72 24.74 5.72
N VAL A 9 -5.45 23.96 4.95
CA VAL A 9 -6.53 23.10 5.42
C VAL A 9 -6.00 21.66 5.42
N ASP A 10 -5.60 21.19 6.60
CA ASP A 10 -5.14 19.83 6.83
C ASP A 10 -6.35 18.94 7.18
N LEU A 11 -6.70 18.07 6.26
CA LEU A 11 -7.82 17.14 6.37
C LEU A 11 -7.33 15.69 6.61
N ILE A 12 -6.03 15.51 6.85
CA ILE A 12 -5.47 14.21 7.21
C ILE A 12 -5.94 13.85 8.62
N ASP A 13 -6.56 12.68 8.74
CA ASP A 13 -6.91 12.15 10.06
C ASP A 13 -5.64 11.77 10.84
N PRO A 14 -5.33 12.48 11.93
CA PRO A 14 -4.13 12.19 12.72
C PRO A 14 -4.16 10.82 13.40
N ALA A 15 -5.34 10.26 13.66
CA ALA A 15 -5.49 8.94 14.26
C ALA A 15 -5.00 7.79 13.36
N LEU A 16 -4.84 8.08 12.06
CA LEU A 16 -4.31 7.12 11.09
C LEU A 16 -2.78 7.09 11.03
N ASN A 17 -2.09 7.93 11.79
CA ASN A 17 -0.64 7.88 11.90
C ASN A 17 -0.23 6.89 12.99
N HIS A 18 0.51 5.86 12.62
CA HIS A 18 1.05 4.86 13.55
C HIS A 18 2.56 5.07 13.67
N ILE A 19 2.95 6.05 14.48
CA ILE A 19 4.35 6.38 14.76
C ILE A 19 4.73 5.72 16.09
N TYR A 20 5.82 4.94 16.09
CA TYR A 20 6.12 4.07 17.23
C TYR A 20 6.86 4.76 18.36
N ASP A 21 7.86 5.58 18.06
CA ASP A 21 8.82 6.08 19.08
C ASP A 21 8.75 7.60 19.30
N LEU A 22 7.80 8.27 18.63
CA LEU A 22 7.67 9.72 18.68
C LEU A 22 6.23 10.14 18.90
N SER A 23 6.04 11.30 19.53
CA SER A 23 4.75 11.99 19.47
C SER A 23 4.50 12.56 18.07
N LEU A 24 3.22 12.75 17.74
CA LEU A 24 2.83 13.36 16.46
C LEU A 24 3.45 14.77 16.28
N ASP A 25 3.52 15.54 17.36
CA ASP A 25 4.09 16.89 17.33
C ASP A 25 5.61 16.86 17.09
N GLU A 26 6.31 15.89 17.66
CA GLU A 26 7.74 15.72 17.38
C GLU A 26 7.97 15.30 15.92
N ALA A 27 7.17 14.37 15.40
CA ALA A 27 7.24 13.97 14.01
C ALA A 27 6.96 15.15 13.05
N ARG A 28 5.97 16.00 13.37
CA ARG A 28 5.71 17.26 12.63
C ARG A 28 6.89 18.22 12.68
N ARG A 29 7.55 18.37 13.84
CA ARG A 29 8.78 19.19 13.93
C ARG A 29 9.90 18.67 13.04
N ARG A 30 10.08 17.34 12.96
CA ARG A 30 11.06 16.74 12.04
C ARG A 30 10.74 17.01 10.58
N VAL A 31 9.47 16.92 10.17
CA VAL A 31 9.05 17.30 8.83
C VAL A 31 9.27 18.81 8.60
N LEU A 32 8.96 19.62 9.59
CA LEU A 32 9.13 21.08 9.50
C LEU A 32 10.59 21.50 9.35
N SER A 33 11.53 20.76 9.91
CA SER A 33 12.97 21.05 9.75
C SER A 33 13.43 20.99 8.29
N GLY A 34 12.76 20.16 7.47
CA GLY A 34 13.19 19.90 6.08
C GLY A 34 14.46 19.07 5.98
N ASP A 35 14.99 18.58 7.10
CA ASP A 35 16.17 17.71 7.13
C ASP A 35 15.78 16.27 6.78
N PRO A 36 16.31 15.70 5.67
CA PRO A 36 16.05 14.33 5.28
C PRO A 36 16.39 13.29 6.35
N ALA A 37 17.47 13.50 7.11
CA ALA A 37 17.87 12.56 8.15
C ALA A 37 16.89 12.56 9.32
N ALA A 38 16.39 13.74 9.70
CA ALA A 38 15.38 13.87 10.73
C ALA A 38 14.05 13.20 10.30
N VAL A 39 13.61 13.38 9.05
CA VAL A 39 12.38 12.75 8.55
C VAL A 39 12.58 11.25 8.40
N ARG A 40 13.74 10.78 7.92
CA ARG A 40 14.05 9.34 7.81
C ARG A 40 13.97 8.61 9.16
N SER A 41 14.25 9.31 10.24
CA SER A 41 14.20 8.75 11.59
C SER A 41 12.79 8.62 12.19
N ILE A 42 11.74 9.03 11.48
CA ILE A 42 10.35 8.76 11.87
C ILE A 42 10.04 7.30 11.58
N ASP A 43 9.95 6.48 12.62
CA ASP A 43 9.59 5.07 12.48
C ASP A 43 8.08 4.89 12.60
N GLY A 44 7.48 4.30 11.58
CA GLY A 44 6.04 4.10 11.57
C GLY A 44 5.40 4.44 10.23
N SER A 45 4.07 4.53 10.27
CA SER A 45 3.18 4.87 9.16
C SER A 45 2.67 6.29 9.36
N PHE A 46 2.96 7.20 8.44
CA PHE A 46 2.63 8.62 8.64
C PHE A 46 2.30 9.36 7.35
N ALA A 47 1.45 10.37 7.50
CA ALA A 47 1.17 11.42 6.53
C ALA A 47 1.07 12.75 7.30
N LEU A 48 2.07 13.61 7.14
CA LEU A 48 2.26 14.78 8.01
C LEU A 48 2.30 16.07 7.21
N VAL A 49 1.57 17.06 7.72
CA VAL A 49 1.60 18.44 7.27
C VAL A 49 2.26 19.27 8.35
N ALA A 50 3.26 20.06 7.99
CA ALA A 50 3.94 20.98 8.88
C ALA A 50 4.07 22.36 8.22
N ARG A 51 3.86 23.44 8.99
CA ARG A 51 3.89 24.82 8.49
C ARG A 51 4.71 25.72 9.37
N ASP A 52 5.51 26.56 8.74
CA ASP A 52 6.14 27.72 9.36
C ASP A 52 6.02 28.94 8.44
N GLY A 53 5.27 29.94 8.89
CA GLY A 53 4.97 31.13 8.10
C GLY A 53 4.33 30.77 6.75
N ILE A 54 5.01 31.11 5.66
CA ILE A 54 4.59 30.85 4.29
C ILE A 54 5.08 29.50 3.74
N THR A 55 5.93 28.80 4.47
CA THR A 55 6.49 27.50 4.05
C THR A 55 5.65 26.37 4.61
N VAL A 56 5.18 25.48 3.74
CA VAL A 56 4.49 24.25 4.12
C VAL A 56 5.32 23.08 3.65
N ARG A 57 5.55 22.10 4.53
CA ARG A 57 6.21 20.85 4.22
C ARG A 57 5.29 19.68 4.43
N LEU A 58 5.28 18.78 3.47
CA LEU A 58 4.48 17.57 3.44
C LEU A 58 5.42 16.37 3.34
N ALA A 59 5.21 15.36 4.16
CA ALA A 59 5.96 14.11 4.06
C ALA A 59 5.07 12.93 4.44
N ARG A 60 5.27 11.79 3.77
CA ARG A 60 4.55 10.56 4.06
C ARG A 60 5.40 9.31 3.92
N SER A 61 5.03 8.27 4.65
CA SER A 61 5.48 6.90 4.39
C SER A 61 4.81 6.35 3.12
N LEU A 62 5.33 5.23 2.61
CA LEU A 62 4.83 4.61 1.39
C LEU A 62 3.37 4.18 1.49
N ASP A 63 3.00 3.61 2.63
CA ASP A 63 1.69 3.03 2.94
C ASP A 63 0.60 4.07 3.26
N ARG A 64 0.94 5.36 3.32
CA ARG A 64 -0.03 6.42 3.62
C ARG A 64 -0.25 7.33 2.42
N PRO A 65 -1.46 7.37 1.85
CA PRO A 65 -1.78 8.33 0.80
C PRO A 65 -1.83 9.76 1.36
N MET A 66 -1.39 10.71 0.55
CA MET A 66 -1.50 12.13 0.82
C MET A 66 -1.60 12.88 -0.50
N ARG A 67 -2.67 13.61 -0.67
CA ARG A 67 -2.92 14.46 -1.84
C ARG A 67 -3.07 15.90 -1.43
N TYR A 68 -2.77 16.81 -2.33
CA TYR A 68 -3.03 18.22 -2.12
C TYR A 68 -3.67 18.87 -3.35
N PHE A 69 -4.36 19.97 -3.08
CA PHE A 69 -5.00 20.82 -4.06
C PHE A 69 -4.74 22.28 -3.71
N LEU A 70 -4.38 23.10 -4.69
CA LEU A 70 -4.22 24.55 -4.52
C LEU A 70 -5.43 25.26 -5.11
N ALA A 71 -6.26 25.80 -4.24
CA ALA A 71 -7.42 26.59 -4.63
C ALA A 71 -7.05 28.06 -4.75
N LYS A 72 -7.59 28.73 -5.78
CA LYS A 72 -7.44 30.17 -5.97
C LYS A 72 -8.56 30.90 -5.23
N ARG A 73 -8.17 31.87 -4.42
CA ARG A 73 -9.10 32.75 -3.70
C ARG A 73 -8.68 34.20 -3.94
N GLN A 74 -9.62 35.14 -3.71
CA GLN A 74 -9.31 36.58 -3.85
C GLN A 74 -8.20 37.03 -2.88
N GLU A 75 -8.13 36.40 -1.71
CA GLU A 75 -7.17 36.70 -0.65
C GLU A 75 -5.81 35.99 -0.82
N GLY A 76 -5.70 35.12 -1.80
CA GLY A 76 -4.53 34.32 -2.08
C GLY A 76 -4.85 32.81 -2.17
N PRO A 77 -3.90 31.96 -2.63
CA PRO A 77 -4.16 30.54 -2.76
C PRO A 77 -4.34 29.88 -1.39
N ALA A 78 -5.24 28.91 -1.29
CA ALA A 78 -5.42 28.04 -0.13
C ALA A 78 -4.96 26.63 -0.47
N LEU A 79 -4.15 26.03 0.41
CA LEU A 79 -3.69 24.66 0.28
C LEU A 79 -4.63 23.74 1.04
N PHE A 80 -5.24 22.79 0.35
CA PHE A 80 -6.01 21.69 0.94
C PHE A 80 -5.21 20.41 0.85
N VAL A 81 -5.07 19.70 1.95
CA VAL A 81 -4.36 18.42 2.03
C VAL A 81 -5.27 17.35 2.60
N ALA A 82 -5.38 16.22 1.93
CA ALA A 82 -6.20 15.08 2.38
C ALA A 82 -5.58 13.75 1.90
N ASP A 83 -6.04 12.66 2.47
CA ASP A 83 -5.71 11.32 2.00
C ASP A 83 -6.50 10.92 0.73
N ARG A 84 -7.68 11.56 0.52
CA ARG A 84 -8.66 11.16 -0.50
C ARG A 84 -9.11 12.33 -1.38
N ILE A 85 -9.38 12.00 -2.65
CA ILE A 85 -9.98 12.93 -3.63
C ILE A 85 -11.36 13.40 -3.17
N ASP A 86 -12.21 12.48 -2.71
CA ASP A 86 -13.55 12.81 -2.19
C ASP A 86 -13.51 13.80 -1.03
N THR A 87 -12.49 13.69 -0.17
CA THR A 87 -12.32 14.59 0.98
C THR A 87 -11.96 16.00 0.51
N LEU A 88 -11.05 16.11 -0.47
CA LEU A 88 -10.71 17.38 -1.11
C LEU A 88 -11.92 18.02 -1.78
N HIS A 89 -12.67 17.24 -2.58
CA HIS A 89 -13.87 17.74 -3.29
C HIS A 89 -14.90 18.29 -2.33
N ARG A 90 -15.25 17.54 -1.26
CA ARG A 90 -16.21 17.98 -0.26
C ARG A 90 -15.77 19.24 0.49
N ALA A 91 -14.48 19.34 0.83
CA ALA A 91 -13.95 20.50 1.53
C ALA A 91 -14.00 21.75 0.64
N LEU A 92 -13.64 21.63 -0.64
CA LEU A 92 -13.73 22.73 -1.60
C LEU A 92 -15.19 23.17 -1.83
N ALA A 93 -16.12 22.22 -1.97
CA ALA A 93 -17.54 22.51 -2.10
C ALA A 93 -18.10 23.25 -0.88
N ALA A 94 -17.71 22.85 0.34
CA ALA A 94 -18.12 23.51 1.57
C ALA A 94 -17.64 24.97 1.66
N GLU A 95 -16.56 25.32 0.95
CA GLU A 95 -16.02 26.69 0.89
C GLU A 95 -16.50 27.48 -0.35
N GLY A 96 -17.40 26.94 -1.14
CA GLY A 96 -17.88 27.59 -2.37
C GLY A 96 -16.85 27.61 -3.51
N LEU A 97 -15.92 26.66 -3.49
CA LEU A 97 -14.83 26.54 -4.49
C LEU A 97 -14.99 25.28 -5.37
N ALA A 98 -16.20 24.71 -5.43
CA ALA A 98 -16.46 23.49 -6.17
C ALA A 98 -16.11 23.59 -7.66
N GLU A 99 -16.35 24.77 -8.28
CA GLU A 99 -16.03 25.00 -9.68
C GLU A 99 -14.54 24.95 -10.03
N GLN A 100 -13.67 25.09 -9.05
CA GLN A 100 -12.23 24.95 -9.27
C GLN A 100 -11.76 23.51 -9.25
N PHE A 101 -12.60 22.61 -8.75
CA PHE A 101 -12.19 21.24 -8.54
C PHE A 101 -12.27 20.41 -9.83
N HIS A 102 -11.18 19.69 -10.10
CA HIS A 102 -11.17 18.58 -11.03
C HIS A 102 -10.20 17.52 -10.48
N PRO A 103 -10.53 16.21 -10.51
CA PRO A 103 -9.69 15.17 -9.94
C PRO A 103 -8.25 15.18 -10.45
N SER A 104 -8.04 15.48 -11.74
CA SER A 104 -6.69 15.56 -12.32
C SER A 104 -5.85 16.75 -11.87
N TYR A 105 -6.42 17.71 -11.15
CA TYR A 105 -5.68 18.81 -10.54
C TYR A 105 -5.20 18.48 -9.12
N THR A 106 -5.67 17.37 -8.56
CA THR A 106 -5.11 16.86 -7.31
C THR A 106 -3.70 16.31 -7.56
N ARG A 107 -2.79 16.62 -6.66
CA ARG A 107 -1.40 16.16 -6.76
C ARG A 107 -1.09 15.22 -5.59
N MET A 108 -0.51 14.06 -5.90
CA MET A 108 -0.02 13.12 -4.88
C MET A 108 1.32 13.62 -4.34
N VAL A 109 1.46 13.64 -3.01
CA VAL A 109 2.77 13.81 -2.37
C VAL A 109 3.60 12.55 -2.62
N PRO A 110 4.80 12.62 -3.23
CA PRO A 110 5.61 11.44 -3.45
C PRO A 110 6.00 10.78 -2.13
N ALA A 111 5.95 9.44 -2.06
CA ALA A 111 6.50 8.73 -0.93
C ALA A 111 8.01 8.93 -0.85
N HIS A 112 8.55 8.93 0.36
CA HIS A 112 9.99 9.06 0.61
C HIS A 112 10.59 10.44 0.25
N TYR A 113 9.72 11.45 0.05
CA TYR A 113 10.14 12.82 -0.20
C TYR A 113 9.51 13.78 0.82
N ILE A 114 10.27 14.80 1.16
CA ILE A 114 9.75 16.02 1.75
C ILE A 114 9.37 16.92 0.57
N LEU A 115 8.09 17.23 0.46
CA LEU A 115 7.59 18.21 -0.48
C LEU A 115 7.50 19.55 0.24
N GLU A 116 8.17 20.58 -0.28
CA GLU A 116 8.09 21.94 0.23
C GLU A 116 7.34 22.84 -0.75
N LEU A 117 6.36 23.57 -0.24
CA LEU A 117 5.60 24.59 -0.94
C LEU A 117 5.80 25.93 -0.24
N ARG A 118 6.07 26.98 -1.02
CA ARG A 118 6.04 28.37 -0.54
C ARG A 118 4.76 29.02 -1.00
N LEU A 119 3.90 29.33 -0.06
CA LEU A 119 2.59 29.89 -0.32
C LEU A 119 2.71 31.42 -0.53
N VAL A 120 3.23 31.83 -1.68
CA VAL A 120 3.37 33.25 -2.04
C VAL A 120 2.78 33.49 -3.42
N GLY A 121 1.72 34.26 -3.44
CA GLY A 121 1.16 34.82 -4.67
C GLY A 121 0.55 33.82 -5.64
N CYS A 122 0.17 34.32 -6.80
CA CYS A 122 -0.21 33.58 -8.00
C CYS A 122 0.91 33.81 -9.04
N PRO A 123 1.36 32.84 -9.80
CA PRO A 123 0.80 31.52 -10.08
C PRO A 123 1.16 30.44 -9.05
N ASP A 124 0.71 29.19 -9.30
CA ASP A 124 0.96 28.06 -8.42
C ASP A 124 2.45 27.99 -8.03
N PRO A 125 2.76 27.87 -6.72
CA PRO A 125 4.14 27.69 -6.31
C PRO A 125 4.68 26.37 -6.83
N ASP A 126 5.87 26.39 -7.43
CA ASP A 126 6.57 25.18 -7.81
C ASP A 126 7.00 24.41 -6.53
N PRO A 127 6.60 23.16 -6.38
CA PRO A 127 7.04 22.37 -5.25
C PRO A 127 8.51 21.98 -5.39
N THR A 128 9.25 22.01 -4.31
CA THR A 128 10.56 21.39 -4.22
C THR A 128 10.48 20.04 -3.54
N TYR A 129 11.31 19.10 -3.98
CA TYR A 129 11.29 17.73 -3.49
C TYR A 129 12.66 17.34 -2.96
N THR A 130 12.74 16.93 -1.71
CA THR A 130 13.96 16.44 -1.09
C THR A 130 13.75 15.00 -0.64
N ARG A 131 14.51 14.06 -1.19
CA ARG A 131 14.38 12.63 -0.83
C ARG A 131 14.93 12.39 0.58
N PHE A 132 14.16 11.70 1.42
CA PHE A 132 14.59 11.31 2.76
C PHE A 132 14.85 9.81 2.93
N PHE A 133 14.48 8.99 1.95
CA PHE A 133 14.75 7.55 1.96
C PHE A 133 15.38 7.13 0.63
N ASP A 134 16.62 6.70 0.68
CA ASP A 134 17.42 6.28 -0.47
C ASP A 134 18.37 5.15 -0.06
N PRO A 135 17.86 3.89 0.04
CA PRO A 135 18.65 2.77 0.50
C PRO A 135 19.76 2.39 -0.49
N PRO A 136 20.91 1.89 0.02
CA PRO A 136 21.97 1.39 -0.84
C PRO A 136 21.51 0.16 -1.62
N ARG A 137 22.02 0.00 -2.85
CA ARG A 137 21.57 -1.04 -3.77
C ARG A 137 22.63 -2.09 -4.01
N ALA A 138 22.18 -3.35 -4.20
CA ALA A 138 23.02 -4.47 -4.55
C ALA A 138 24.27 -4.59 -3.66
N VAL A 139 24.10 -4.40 -2.35
CA VAL A 139 25.19 -4.43 -1.34
C VAL A 139 25.24 -5.72 -0.56
N LEU A 140 24.23 -6.58 -0.68
CA LEU A 140 24.20 -7.90 -0.06
C LEU A 140 25.04 -8.88 -0.88
N PRO A 141 25.63 -9.90 -0.24
CA PRO A 141 26.24 -11.00 -0.97
C PRO A 141 25.20 -11.80 -1.75
N ALA A 142 25.60 -12.42 -2.85
CA ALA A 142 24.72 -13.26 -3.67
C ALA A 142 24.49 -14.64 -3.02
N ASP A 143 24.08 -14.64 -1.75
CA ASP A 143 23.76 -15.81 -0.94
C ASP A 143 22.28 -15.78 -0.57
N LEU A 144 21.50 -16.72 -1.13
CA LEU A 144 20.05 -16.77 -0.95
C LEU A 144 19.61 -17.07 0.48
N ASP A 145 20.41 -17.80 1.27
CA ASP A 145 20.09 -18.08 2.66
C ASP A 145 20.31 -16.83 3.53
N GLU A 146 21.39 -16.09 3.27
CA GLU A 146 21.64 -14.81 3.94
C GLU A 146 20.60 -13.77 3.55
N ILE A 147 20.33 -13.61 2.26
CA ILE A 147 19.33 -12.67 1.74
C ILE A 147 17.95 -12.97 2.31
N GLY A 148 17.49 -14.21 2.18
CA GLY A 148 16.19 -14.65 2.69
C GLY A 148 16.07 -14.46 4.20
N GLY A 149 17.11 -14.85 4.93
CA GLY A 149 17.16 -14.66 6.38
C GLY A 149 17.10 -13.19 6.81
N ARG A 150 17.79 -12.27 6.11
CA ARG A 150 17.72 -10.83 6.39
C ARG A 150 16.35 -10.24 6.05
N TYR A 151 15.80 -10.61 4.88
CA TYR A 151 14.52 -10.12 4.40
C TYR A 151 13.37 -10.49 5.33
N ILE A 152 13.28 -11.75 5.72
CA ILE A 152 12.21 -12.22 6.62
C ILE A 152 12.43 -11.78 8.08
N ARG A 153 13.67 -11.60 8.55
CA ARG A 153 13.90 -10.96 9.87
C ARG A 153 13.42 -9.53 9.89
N ALA A 154 13.73 -8.72 8.86
CA ALA A 154 13.23 -7.36 8.76
C ALA A 154 11.69 -7.33 8.77
N LEU A 155 11.05 -8.25 8.04
CA LEU A 155 9.59 -8.41 8.04
C LEU A 155 9.06 -8.76 9.46
N ALA A 156 9.70 -9.70 10.16
CA ALA A 156 9.31 -10.10 11.51
C ALA A 156 9.47 -8.97 12.52
N ASP A 157 10.51 -8.15 12.37
CA ASP A 157 10.76 -7.02 13.25
C ASP A 157 9.69 -5.93 13.06
N GLU A 158 9.30 -5.62 11.83
CA GLU A 158 8.21 -4.67 11.56
C GLU A 158 6.86 -5.16 12.07
N ILE A 159 6.55 -6.44 11.87
CA ILE A 159 5.35 -7.07 12.45
C ILE A 159 5.40 -7.03 13.98
N SER A 160 6.55 -7.27 14.58
CA SER A 160 6.73 -7.22 16.05
C SER A 160 6.47 -5.82 16.61
N LYS A 161 6.98 -4.77 15.96
CA LYS A 161 6.71 -3.37 16.33
C LYS A 161 5.23 -3.06 16.29
N TRP A 162 4.57 -3.44 15.18
CA TRP A 162 3.15 -3.20 14.98
C TRP A 162 2.29 -3.93 16.02
N LEU A 163 2.52 -5.23 16.26
CA LEU A 163 1.81 -6.02 17.28
C LEU A 163 1.99 -5.43 18.68
N THR A 164 3.20 -5.01 19.01
CA THR A 164 3.51 -4.39 20.30
C THR A 164 2.79 -3.05 20.48
N ALA A 165 2.70 -2.26 19.40
CA ALA A 165 1.97 -1.00 19.43
C ALA A 165 0.46 -1.21 19.57
N LEU A 166 -0.12 -2.19 18.87
CA LEU A 166 -1.53 -2.54 19.01
C LEU A 166 -1.89 -2.92 20.44
N ASP A 167 -1.11 -3.79 21.05
CA ASP A 167 -1.42 -4.29 22.40
C ASP A 167 -1.25 -3.23 23.49
N ARG A 168 -0.35 -2.24 23.29
CA ARG A 168 -0.27 -1.08 24.20
C ARG A 168 -1.55 -0.24 24.21
N HIS A 169 -2.28 -0.19 23.09
CA HIS A 169 -3.50 0.61 22.95
C HIS A 169 -4.78 -0.17 23.26
N ALA A 170 -4.71 -1.51 23.20
CA ALA A 170 -5.89 -2.37 23.36
C ALA A 170 -6.35 -2.56 24.81
N GLY A 171 -5.50 -2.26 25.81
CA GLY A 171 -5.79 -2.53 27.22
C GLY A 171 -6.03 -4.03 27.48
N ASP A 172 -7.08 -4.35 28.23
CA ASP A 172 -7.41 -5.74 28.62
C ASP A 172 -8.04 -6.60 27.50
N ARG A 173 -8.30 -6.00 26.33
CA ARG A 173 -8.95 -6.70 25.20
C ARG A 173 -8.06 -6.65 23.97
N PRO A 174 -7.16 -7.63 23.80
CA PRO A 174 -6.27 -7.68 22.64
C PRO A 174 -7.09 -7.81 21.34
N GLU A 175 -6.74 -6.98 20.34
CA GLU A 175 -7.41 -6.93 19.05
C GLU A 175 -7.19 -8.23 18.25
N PRO A 176 -8.23 -8.77 17.60
CA PRO A 176 -8.08 -9.85 16.65
C PRO A 176 -7.41 -9.35 15.38
N ILE A 177 -6.61 -10.22 14.73
CA ILE A 177 -5.78 -9.90 13.58
C ILE A 177 -6.18 -10.76 12.39
N GLY A 178 -6.55 -10.14 11.29
CA GLY A 178 -6.82 -10.80 10.02
C GLY A 178 -5.61 -10.69 9.09
N VAL A 179 -5.44 -11.69 8.26
CA VAL A 179 -4.53 -11.64 7.11
C VAL A 179 -5.35 -11.82 5.86
N ALA A 180 -5.22 -10.90 4.89
CA ALA A 180 -5.75 -11.10 3.54
C ALA A 180 -4.93 -12.20 2.88
N PHE A 181 -5.53 -13.37 2.68
CA PHE A 181 -4.81 -14.62 2.43
C PHE A 181 -5.26 -15.32 1.15
N SER A 182 -4.36 -15.55 0.22
CA SER A 182 -4.59 -16.31 -1.01
C SER A 182 -3.81 -17.63 -1.06
N GLY A 183 -2.94 -17.89 -0.05
CA GLY A 183 -1.98 -18.99 -0.10
C GLY A 183 -0.82 -18.77 -1.08
N GLY A 184 -0.67 -17.56 -1.62
CA GLY A 184 0.50 -17.15 -2.40
C GLY A 184 1.70 -16.83 -1.52
N ILE A 185 2.86 -16.56 -2.16
CA ILE A 185 4.14 -16.35 -1.47
C ILE A 185 4.05 -15.19 -0.45
N ASP A 186 3.51 -14.06 -0.85
CA ASP A 186 3.48 -12.86 -0.02
C ASP A 186 2.50 -12.99 1.15
N SER A 187 1.24 -13.33 0.88
CA SER A 187 0.24 -13.54 1.93
C SER A 187 0.60 -14.72 2.83
N GLY A 188 1.20 -15.77 2.28
CA GLY A 188 1.68 -16.93 3.02
C GLY A 188 2.80 -16.57 3.98
N SER A 189 3.81 -15.85 3.52
CA SER A 189 4.92 -15.42 4.38
C SER A 189 4.44 -14.40 5.41
N ALA A 190 3.58 -13.43 5.05
CA ALA A 190 2.98 -12.51 6.00
C ALA A 190 2.24 -13.23 7.12
N PHE A 191 1.43 -14.25 6.78
CA PHE A 191 0.71 -15.07 7.76
C PHE A 191 1.68 -15.84 8.68
N LEU A 192 2.64 -16.58 8.12
CA LEU A 192 3.56 -17.42 8.90
C LEU A 192 4.46 -16.59 9.82
N VAL A 193 4.97 -15.47 9.31
CA VAL A 193 5.80 -14.56 10.12
C VAL A 193 4.97 -13.89 11.22
N THR A 194 3.72 -13.53 10.94
CA THR A 194 2.82 -13.00 11.98
C THR A 194 2.53 -14.04 13.06
N TYR A 195 2.19 -15.27 12.66
CA TYR A 195 1.97 -16.37 13.59
C TYR A 195 3.20 -16.62 14.48
N HIS A 196 4.38 -16.76 13.87
CA HIS A 196 5.64 -16.95 14.58
C HIS A 196 5.94 -15.79 15.54
N THR A 197 5.77 -14.55 15.09
CA THR A 197 6.03 -13.36 15.90
C THR A 197 5.08 -13.28 17.10
N MET A 198 3.80 -13.61 16.92
CA MET A 198 2.84 -13.68 18.02
C MET A 198 3.28 -14.71 19.07
N VAL A 199 3.67 -15.93 18.65
CA VAL A 199 4.17 -16.96 19.56
C VAL A 199 5.42 -16.48 20.30
N ARG A 200 6.37 -15.88 19.60
CA ARG A 200 7.60 -15.35 20.18
C ARG A 200 7.36 -14.24 21.22
N LEU A 201 6.34 -13.41 20.99
CA LEU A 201 5.93 -12.35 21.92
C LEU A 201 5.05 -12.86 23.07
N GLY A 202 4.73 -14.16 23.12
CA GLY A 202 3.81 -14.71 24.11
C GLY A 202 2.34 -14.33 23.89
N LEU A 203 2.01 -13.85 22.70
CA LEU A 203 0.63 -13.51 22.33
C LEU A 203 -0.12 -14.76 21.88
N SER A 204 -1.45 -14.78 22.13
CA SER A 204 -2.26 -15.93 21.73
C SER A 204 -2.47 -15.97 20.20
N PRO A 205 -2.02 -17.04 19.50
CA PRO A 205 -2.29 -17.19 18.07
C PRO A 205 -3.79 -17.33 17.74
N SER A 206 -4.65 -17.63 18.72
CA SER A 206 -6.10 -17.71 18.50
C SER A 206 -6.73 -16.39 18.04
N ARG A 207 -6.00 -15.29 18.18
CA ARG A 207 -6.38 -13.96 17.65
C ARG A 207 -6.23 -13.85 16.13
N LEU A 208 -5.48 -14.78 15.50
CA LEU A 208 -5.13 -14.71 14.07
C LEU A 208 -6.16 -15.47 13.22
N LYS A 209 -6.51 -14.91 12.06
CA LYS A 209 -7.27 -15.57 11.00
C LYS A 209 -6.71 -15.24 9.63
N ALA A 210 -6.75 -16.22 8.73
CA ALA A 210 -6.43 -16.11 7.33
C ALA A 210 -7.73 -16.00 6.53
N PHE A 211 -8.08 -14.81 6.06
CA PHE A 211 -9.31 -14.55 5.31
C PHE A 211 -9.08 -14.74 3.82
N THR A 212 -9.85 -15.63 3.22
CA THR A 212 -9.81 -15.91 1.78
C THR A 212 -11.16 -15.63 1.14
N LEU A 213 -11.17 -14.80 0.10
CA LEU A 213 -12.39 -14.50 -0.66
C LEU A 213 -12.76 -15.68 -1.56
N ASN A 214 -14.04 -16.03 -1.60
CA ASN A 214 -14.63 -16.98 -2.52
C ASN A 214 -15.86 -16.35 -3.22
N LEU A 215 -15.73 -16.06 -4.52
CA LEU A 215 -16.84 -15.59 -5.37
C LEU A 215 -17.46 -16.73 -6.23
N GLY A 216 -17.07 -17.96 -5.94
CA GLY A 216 -17.49 -19.14 -6.66
C GLY A 216 -16.66 -19.48 -7.90
N GLY A 217 -16.06 -20.66 -7.90
CA GLY A 217 -15.30 -21.25 -9.01
C GLY A 217 -13.86 -20.81 -9.15
N GLY A 218 -13.32 -20.03 -8.22
CA GLY A 218 -11.90 -19.68 -8.18
C GLY A 218 -11.07 -20.73 -7.42
N GLU A 219 -9.76 -20.77 -7.68
CA GLU A 219 -8.84 -21.76 -7.11
C GLU A 219 -8.09 -21.25 -5.86
N ASP A 220 -8.22 -19.96 -5.50
CA ASP A 220 -7.50 -19.36 -4.36
C ASP A 220 -7.89 -20.03 -3.04
N LEU A 221 -9.16 -20.38 -2.88
CA LEU A 221 -9.62 -21.06 -1.66
C LEU A 221 -8.99 -22.45 -1.52
N GLU A 222 -8.88 -23.20 -2.61
CA GLU A 222 -8.23 -24.53 -2.61
C GLU A 222 -6.73 -24.39 -2.32
N GLN A 223 -6.07 -23.41 -2.93
CA GLN A 223 -4.67 -23.10 -2.68
C GLN A 223 -4.44 -22.70 -1.22
N ALA A 224 -5.27 -21.82 -0.68
CA ALA A 224 -5.22 -21.39 0.72
C ALA A 224 -5.37 -22.56 1.69
N ARG A 225 -6.33 -23.47 1.41
CA ARG A 225 -6.51 -24.71 2.18
C ARG A 225 -5.27 -25.59 2.10
N ALA A 226 -4.80 -25.89 0.89
CA ALA A 226 -3.64 -26.73 0.69
C ALA A 226 -2.38 -26.15 1.36
N PHE A 227 -2.23 -24.82 1.39
CA PHE A 227 -1.13 -24.15 2.07
C PHE A 227 -1.17 -24.42 3.58
N LEU A 228 -2.30 -24.15 4.20
CA LEU A 228 -2.44 -24.25 5.66
C LEU A 228 -2.51 -25.70 6.14
N ASP A 229 -3.13 -26.61 5.38
CA ASP A 229 -3.19 -28.03 5.69
C ASP A 229 -1.80 -28.68 5.75
N ARG A 230 -0.92 -28.35 4.79
CA ARG A 230 0.47 -28.86 4.77
C ARG A 230 1.27 -28.46 6.02
N LEU A 231 0.88 -27.37 6.67
CA LEU A 231 1.56 -26.83 7.85
C LEU A 231 0.83 -27.17 9.17
N GLY A 232 -0.30 -27.87 9.10
CA GLY A 232 -1.12 -28.17 10.28
C GLY A 232 -1.85 -26.94 10.85
N LEU A 233 -2.05 -25.91 10.02
CA LEU A 233 -2.63 -24.61 10.40
C LEU A 233 -4.03 -24.36 9.81
N ALA A 234 -4.72 -25.41 9.35
CA ALA A 234 -6.03 -25.32 8.69
C ALA A 234 -7.09 -24.58 9.52
N LEU A 235 -7.01 -24.66 10.86
CA LEU A 235 -7.95 -24.02 11.77
C LEU A 235 -7.97 -22.48 11.69
N PHE A 236 -6.94 -21.87 11.10
CA PHE A 236 -6.85 -20.43 10.92
C PHE A 236 -7.57 -19.92 9.67
N LEU A 237 -7.89 -20.83 8.73
CA LEU A 237 -8.55 -20.46 7.48
C LEU A 237 -10.00 -20.03 7.73
N GLU A 238 -10.35 -18.88 7.20
CA GLU A 238 -11.70 -18.34 7.22
C GLU A 238 -12.12 -17.98 5.80
N GLU A 239 -13.05 -18.75 5.26
CA GLU A 239 -13.63 -18.50 3.95
C GLU A 239 -14.65 -17.37 4.04
N ILE A 240 -14.48 -16.36 3.21
CA ILE A 240 -15.41 -15.25 3.02
C ILE A 240 -16.12 -15.49 1.69
N ALA A 241 -17.26 -16.14 1.75
CA ALA A 241 -18.14 -16.28 0.59
C ALA A 241 -18.84 -14.95 0.31
N ALA A 242 -18.78 -14.49 -0.92
CA ALA A 242 -19.45 -13.29 -1.37
C ALA A 242 -20.17 -13.56 -2.71
N ASP A 243 -21.27 -12.84 -2.92
CA ASP A 243 -21.98 -12.88 -4.19
C ASP A 243 -21.35 -11.86 -5.15
N SER A 244 -21.03 -12.33 -6.34
CA SER A 244 -20.49 -11.49 -7.41
C SER A 244 -21.44 -10.36 -7.83
N GLU A 245 -22.76 -10.54 -7.69
CA GLU A 245 -23.76 -9.50 -7.99
C GLU A 245 -23.67 -8.30 -7.03
N THR A 246 -22.97 -8.44 -5.94
CA THR A 246 -22.75 -7.36 -4.96
C THR A 246 -21.57 -6.44 -5.31
N ILE A 247 -20.87 -6.69 -6.41
CA ILE A 247 -19.79 -5.83 -6.90
C ILE A 247 -20.39 -4.59 -7.57
N ASP A 248 -20.10 -3.43 -6.99
CA ASP A 248 -20.50 -2.12 -7.54
C ASP A 248 -19.28 -1.43 -8.13
N VAL A 249 -19.28 -1.28 -9.46
CA VAL A 249 -18.19 -0.62 -10.20
C VAL A 249 -18.05 0.85 -9.81
N THR A 250 -19.17 1.55 -9.57
CA THR A 250 -19.15 2.97 -9.20
C THR A 250 -18.52 3.16 -7.80
N ASP A 251 -18.91 2.31 -6.82
CA ASP A 251 -18.29 2.33 -5.48
C ASP A 251 -16.82 1.91 -5.57
N THR A 252 -16.49 0.97 -6.45
CA THR A 252 -15.10 0.56 -6.70
C THR A 252 -14.26 1.71 -7.22
N LEU A 253 -14.69 2.41 -8.26
CA LEU A 253 -13.99 3.56 -8.85
C LEU A 253 -13.81 4.70 -7.83
N ARG A 254 -14.86 4.98 -7.05
CA ARG A 254 -14.80 5.98 -5.99
C ARG A 254 -13.81 5.60 -4.88
N THR A 255 -13.77 4.33 -4.51
CA THR A 255 -12.87 3.82 -3.47
C THR A 255 -11.43 3.83 -3.94
N LEU A 256 -11.19 3.36 -5.15
CA LEU A 256 -9.87 3.26 -5.77
C LEU A 256 -9.27 4.61 -6.13
N GLU A 257 -10.10 5.59 -6.53
CA GLU A 257 -9.68 6.90 -7.06
C GLU A 257 -8.80 6.79 -8.33
N ASP A 258 -9.04 5.76 -9.11
CA ASP A 258 -8.41 5.51 -10.42
C ASP A 258 -9.38 4.74 -11.32
N TYR A 259 -9.04 4.57 -12.58
CA TYR A 259 -9.87 3.94 -13.60
C TYR A 259 -9.12 2.90 -14.44
N LYS A 260 -7.91 2.52 -14.06
CA LYS A 260 -7.16 1.46 -14.76
C LYS A 260 -7.84 0.11 -14.56
N PRO A 261 -8.11 -0.66 -15.61
CA PRO A 261 -8.86 -1.90 -15.52
C PRO A 261 -8.31 -2.89 -14.50
N LEU A 262 -7.00 -3.11 -14.50
CA LEU A 262 -6.36 -4.02 -13.55
C LEU A 262 -6.56 -3.60 -12.10
N ASP A 263 -6.45 -2.30 -11.83
CA ASP A 263 -6.61 -1.75 -10.49
C ASP A 263 -8.08 -1.78 -10.05
N VAL A 264 -9.03 -1.52 -10.99
CA VAL A 264 -10.47 -1.68 -10.73
C VAL A 264 -10.82 -3.12 -10.39
N GLU A 265 -10.30 -4.09 -11.15
CA GLU A 265 -10.50 -5.51 -10.86
C GLU A 265 -9.98 -5.89 -9.46
N CYS A 266 -8.77 -5.48 -9.13
CA CYS A 266 -8.18 -5.76 -7.82
C CYS A 266 -8.97 -5.11 -6.68
N ALA A 267 -9.35 -3.84 -6.82
CA ALA A 267 -10.12 -3.11 -5.82
C ALA A 267 -11.52 -3.70 -5.62
N ALA A 268 -12.18 -4.15 -6.69
CA ALA A 268 -13.49 -4.81 -6.60
C ALA A 268 -13.42 -6.08 -5.74
N MET A 269 -12.38 -6.89 -5.92
CA MET A 269 -12.16 -8.10 -5.10
C MET A 269 -11.83 -7.73 -3.65
N GLY A 270 -10.98 -6.72 -3.44
CA GLY A 270 -10.65 -6.21 -2.09
C GLY A 270 -11.87 -5.68 -1.35
N LEU A 271 -12.77 -4.95 -2.04
CA LEU A 271 -14.05 -4.48 -1.48
C LEU A 271 -14.99 -5.63 -1.11
N ALA A 272 -15.10 -6.65 -1.97
CA ALA A 272 -15.90 -7.84 -1.69
C ALA A 272 -15.40 -8.58 -0.45
N LEU A 273 -14.08 -8.77 -0.32
CA LEU A 273 -13.43 -9.36 0.85
C LEU A 273 -13.73 -8.53 2.12
N SER A 274 -13.41 -7.25 2.09
CA SER A 274 -13.55 -6.34 3.24
C SER A 274 -15.01 -6.25 3.71
N ARG A 275 -15.97 -6.16 2.77
CA ARG A 275 -17.39 -6.18 3.07
C ARG A 275 -17.81 -7.47 3.74
N GLY A 276 -17.38 -8.62 3.20
CA GLY A 276 -17.72 -9.93 3.75
C GLY A 276 -17.15 -10.13 5.16
N ILE A 277 -15.90 -9.70 5.39
CA ILE A 277 -15.30 -9.72 6.74
C ILE A 277 -16.13 -8.84 7.69
N ARG A 278 -16.44 -7.61 7.29
CA ARG A 278 -17.20 -6.67 8.14
C ARG A 278 -18.60 -7.19 8.47
N ALA A 279 -19.28 -7.82 7.52
CA ALA A 279 -20.60 -8.41 7.74
C ALA A 279 -20.56 -9.58 8.76
N ARG A 280 -19.53 -10.42 8.66
CA ARG A 280 -19.38 -11.60 9.54
C ARG A 280 -18.75 -11.27 10.89
N TYR A 281 -17.86 -10.29 10.92
CA TYR A 281 -17.08 -9.86 12.08
C TYR A 281 -17.18 -8.34 12.29
N PRO A 282 -18.31 -7.82 12.80
CA PRO A 282 -18.57 -6.38 12.89
C PRO A 282 -17.55 -5.59 13.70
N LEU A 283 -16.89 -6.23 14.67
CA LEU A 283 -15.92 -5.60 15.56
C LEU A 283 -14.45 -5.80 15.13
N TRP A 284 -14.21 -6.52 14.05
CA TRP A 284 -12.83 -6.75 13.57
C TRP A 284 -12.24 -5.46 13.02
N ARG A 285 -11.02 -5.14 13.41
CA ARG A 285 -10.38 -3.87 13.01
C ARG A 285 -9.07 -4.04 12.29
N CYS A 286 -8.22 -4.95 12.73
CA CYS A 286 -6.84 -5.04 12.30
C CYS A 286 -6.65 -6.07 11.19
N MET A 287 -6.05 -5.63 10.08
CA MET A 287 -5.75 -6.48 8.94
C MET A 287 -4.27 -6.35 8.54
N ILE A 288 -3.69 -7.46 8.13
CA ILE A 288 -2.36 -7.54 7.50
C ILE A 288 -2.54 -8.04 6.08
N ASP A 289 -1.70 -7.56 5.18
CA ASP A 289 -1.65 -7.99 3.79
C ASP A 289 -0.25 -8.37 3.32
N GLY A 290 -0.14 -8.86 2.10
CA GLY A 290 1.11 -9.21 1.42
C GLY A 290 1.56 -8.16 0.41
N ASP A 291 0.95 -6.99 0.39
CA ASP A 291 1.24 -5.95 -0.60
C ASP A 291 2.65 -5.37 -0.42
N GLY A 292 3.34 -5.18 -1.52
CA GLY A 292 4.75 -4.78 -1.55
C GLY A 292 5.74 -5.93 -1.76
N GLY A 293 5.32 -7.18 -1.57
CA GLY A 293 6.21 -8.35 -1.75
C GLY A 293 6.66 -8.54 -3.19
N ASP A 294 5.75 -8.40 -4.17
CA ASP A 294 6.08 -8.44 -5.59
C ASP A 294 7.04 -7.30 -5.98
N GLU A 295 6.75 -6.11 -5.48
CA GLU A 295 7.52 -4.91 -5.73
C GLU A 295 8.95 -5.02 -5.18
N ASN A 296 9.10 -5.50 -3.98
CA ASN A 296 10.40 -5.70 -3.34
C ASN A 296 11.27 -6.72 -4.08
N LEU A 297 10.69 -7.83 -4.48
CA LEU A 297 11.41 -8.93 -5.10
C LEU A 297 11.33 -8.94 -6.64
N LYS A 298 10.84 -7.83 -7.23
CA LYS A 298 10.83 -7.57 -8.68
C LYS A 298 10.10 -8.64 -9.49
N ASP A 299 9.08 -9.26 -8.88
CA ASP A 299 8.28 -10.33 -9.50
C ASP A 299 7.19 -9.74 -10.40
N TYR A 300 7.60 -9.23 -11.54
CA TYR A 300 6.74 -8.56 -12.52
C TYR A 300 6.53 -9.38 -13.77
N PRO A 301 5.32 -9.41 -14.37
CA PRO A 301 5.08 -10.06 -15.66
C PRO A 301 5.67 -9.20 -16.79
N ILE A 302 6.97 -9.37 -17.06
CA ILE A 302 7.72 -8.61 -18.05
C ILE A 302 7.13 -8.83 -19.45
N GLU A 303 6.78 -10.09 -19.77
CA GLU A 303 6.24 -10.50 -21.06
C GLU A 303 4.87 -9.89 -21.39
N GLU A 304 4.12 -9.47 -20.39
CA GLU A 304 2.81 -8.85 -20.57
C GLU A 304 2.88 -7.33 -20.76
N ASN A 305 4.04 -6.74 -20.56
CA ASN A 305 4.24 -5.30 -20.65
C ASN A 305 5.38 -4.94 -21.61
N THR A 306 5.03 -4.49 -22.80
CA THR A 306 5.99 -4.12 -23.85
C THR A 306 6.96 -3.00 -23.47
N GLU A 307 6.72 -2.29 -22.39
CA GLU A 307 7.59 -1.23 -21.89
C GLU A 307 8.67 -1.75 -20.92
N LEU A 308 8.52 -2.99 -20.46
CA LEU A 308 9.46 -3.64 -19.56
C LEU A 308 10.47 -4.49 -20.30
N THR A 309 11.66 -4.49 -19.76
CA THR A 309 12.69 -5.46 -20.04
C THR A 309 13.26 -5.92 -18.72
N ILE A 310 13.83 -7.12 -18.67
CA ILE A 310 14.50 -7.59 -17.46
C ILE A 310 15.56 -6.60 -16.96
N ARG A 311 16.29 -5.96 -17.87
CA ARG A 311 17.28 -4.94 -17.50
C ARG A 311 16.64 -3.72 -16.84
N SER A 312 15.47 -3.27 -17.33
CA SER A 312 14.76 -2.16 -16.70
C SER A 312 14.21 -2.54 -15.33
N VAL A 313 13.69 -3.76 -15.17
CA VAL A 313 13.15 -4.26 -13.89
C VAL A 313 14.26 -4.42 -12.86
N VAL A 314 15.35 -5.10 -13.21
CA VAL A 314 16.46 -5.41 -12.30
C VAL A 314 17.21 -4.14 -11.87
N ASN A 315 17.42 -3.20 -12.79
CA ASN A 315 18.21 -1.99 -12.53
C ASN A 315 17.40 -0.80 -12.03
N ASN A 316 16.06 -0.82 -12.14
CA ASN A 316 15.26 0.27 -11.61
C ASN A 316 15.19 0.24 -10.08
N ARG A 317 15.37 1.44 -9.52
CA ARG A 317 15.28 1.66 -8.08
C ARG A 317 13.81 1.68 -7.67
N MET A 318 13.48 0.93 -6.61
CA MET A 318 12.18 1.01 -5.96
C MET A 318 11.03 1.27 -6.96
N LEU A 319 10.95 0.41 -7.96
CA LEU A 319 10.24 0.63 -9.20
C LEU A 319 8.80 1.11 -9.04
N TYR A 320 8.06 0.53 -8.09
CA TYR A 320 6.70 0.96 -7.78
C TYR A 320 6.63 2.07 -6.74
N HIS A 321 7.67 2.23 -5.96
CA HIS A 321 7.70 3.26 -4.92
C HIS A 321 7.93 4.64 -5.52
N ASP A 322 8.76 4.72 -6.58
CA ASP A 322 9.02 5.98 -7.29
C ASP A 322 8.11 6.23 -8.50
N GLY A 323 7.33 5.22 -8.87
CA GLY A 323 6.51 5.24 -10.07
C GLY A 323 7.28 4.75 -11.31
N TRP A 324 6.69 3.80 -12.00
CA TRP A 324 7.14 3.26 -13.26
C TRP A 324 7.19 4.32 -14.34
N GLY A 325 8.28 4.33 -15.11
CA GLY A 325 8.35 5.17 -16.29
C GLY A 325 7.84 6.56 -15.98
N VAL A 326 8.44 7.24 -15.03
CA VAL A 326 7.98 8.50 -14.40
C VAL A 326 7.41 9.51 -15.41
N GLY A 327 7.78 9.40 -16.70
CA GLY A 327 7.21 10.19 -17.77
C GLY A 327 5.74 9.86 -18.10
N ARG A 328 5.35 8.57 -18.09
CA ARG A 328 4.00 8.11 -18.48
C ARG A 328 3.07 7.92 -17.30
N ILE A 329 3.59 7.48 -16.16
CA ILE A 329 2.78 7.30 -14.94
C ILE A 329 2.46 8.63 -14.25
N LYS A 330 3.11 9.71 -14.62
CA LYS A 330 2.81 11.08 -14.11
C LYS A 330 1.32 11.46 -14.15
N HIS A 331 0.57 10.85 -15.04
CA HIS A 331 -0.85 11.15 -15.23
C HIS A 331 -1.79 10.14 -14.55
N SER A 332 -1.26 9.10 -13.91
CA SER A 332 -2.09 8.19 -13.13
C SER A 332 -2.38 8.80 -11.75
N LEU A 333 -3.65 8.85 -11.40
CA LEU A 333 -4.09 9.36 -10.11
C LEU A 333 -3.54 8.51 -8.95
N THR A 334 -3.43 7.20 -9.15
CA THR A 334 -2.97 6.24 -8.13
C THR A 334 -1.45 6.21 -8.03
N TYR A 335 -0.75 6.23 -9.16
CA TYR A 335 0.71 6.08 -9.19
C TYR A 335 1.48 7.39 -9.07
N SER A 336 0.80 8.53 -9.20
CA SER A 336 1.45 9.82 -9.03
C SER A 336 2.10 9.91 -7.66
N GLY A 337 3.42 9.84 -7.63
CA GLY A 337 4.20 9.96 -6.42
C GLY A 337 4.35 8.69 -5.58
N GLY A 338 4.31 7.51 -6.21
CA GLY A 338 4.71 6.26 -5.57
C GLY A 338 3.66 5.62 -4.67
N LEU A 339 2.38 5.75 -5.00
CA LEU A 339 1.37 4.89 -4.39
C LEU A 339 1.52 3.50 -4.97
N SER A 340 1.81 2.52 -4.10
CA SER A 340 1.93 1.14 -4.51
C SER A 340 0.56 0.54 -4.88
N ARG A 341 0.57 -0.59 -5.58
CA ARG A 341 -0.65 -1.36 -5.85
C ARG A 341 -1.39 -1.79 -4.59
N GLY A 342 -0.72 -1.87 -3.45
CA GLY A 342 -1.33 -2.14 -2.17
C GLY A 342 -2.45 -1.18 -1.81
N TYR A 343 -2.33 0.09 -2.18
CA TYR A 343 -3.42 1.04 -2.00
C TYR A 343 -4.73 0.57 -2.64
N VAL A 344 -4.69 0.00 -3.82
CA VAL A 344 -5.88 -0.41 -4.56
C VAL A 344 -6.43 -1.77 -4.14
N ARG A 345 -5.58 -2.67 -3.64
CA ARG A 345 -5.99 -4.05 -3.30
C ARG A 345 -6.56 -4.17 -1.91
N THR A 346 -5.89 -3.58 -0.94
CA THR A 346 -6.21 -3.77 0.48
C THR A 346 -6.48 -2.46 1.19
N TYR A 347 -5.57 -1.47 1.14
CA TYR A 347 -5.71 -0.23 1.92
C TYR A 347 -7.02 0.52 1.64
N ALA A 348 -7.32 0.92 0.39
CA ALA A 348 -8.52 1.68 0.09
C ALA A 348 -9.81 0.87 0.32
N PRO A 349 -9.91 -0.41 -0.11
CA PRO A 349 -11.02 -1.28 0.25
C PRO A 349 -11.19 -1.48 1.74
N GLY A 350 -10.12 -1.75 2.47
CA GLY A 350 -10.16 -1.94 3.93
C GLY A 350 -10.63 -0.68 4.65
N ARG A 351 -10.08 0.48 4.32
CA ARG A 351 -10.49 1.78 4.86
C ARG A 351 -11.95 2.10 4.60
N ARG A 352 -12.49 1.72 3.44
CA ARG A 352 -13.91 1.87 3.10
C ARG A 352 -14.83 1.17 4.11
N TYR A 353 -14.37 0.06 4.68
CA TYR A 353 -15.09 -0.73 5.69
C TYR A 353 -14.57 -0.54 7.12
N GLY A 354 -13.71 0.46 7.36
CA GLY A 354 -13.24 0.81 8.70
C GLY A 354 -12.19 -0.15 9.27
N PHE A 355 -11.43 -0.84 8.40
CA PHE A 355 -10.27 -1.61 8.82
C PHE A 355 -9.03 -0.72 8.95
N ASP A 356 -8.16 -1.14 9.84
CA ASP A 356 -6.81 -0.62 10.02
C ASP A 356 -5.85 -1.61 9.36
N GLU A 357 -5.35 -1.22 8.19
CA GLU A 357 -4.53 -2.06 7.32
C GLU A 357 -3.05 -1.86 7.60
N PHE A 358 -2.31 -2.96 7.64
CA PHE A 358 -0.87 -2.97 7.80
C PHE A 358 -0.20 -3.81 6.70
N SER A 359 0.60 -3.15 5.86
CA SER A 359 1.39 -3.76 4.80
C SER A 359 2.86 -3.84 5.20
N PRO A 360 3.32 -4.92 5.85
CA PRO A 360 4.66 -4.99 6.43
C PRO A 360 5.78 -4.93 5.38
N PHE A 361 5.54 -5.39 4.16
CA PHE A 361 6.51 -5.33 3.06
C PHE A 361 6.79 -3.90 2.56
N THR A 362 5.90 -2.94 2.86
CA THR A 362 6.09 -1.53 2.48
C THR A 362 6.96 -0.75 3.49
N ARG A 363 7.38 -1.42 4.56
CA ARG A 363 8.16 -0.76 5.61
C ARG A 363 9.59 -0.47 5.15
N PRO A 364 10.15 0.71 5.49
CA PRO A 364 11.47 1.11 5.02
C PRO A 364 12.57 0.09 5.31
N ALA A 365 12.55 -0.56 6.47
CA ALA A 365 13.56 -1.57 6.82
C ALA A 365 13.50 -2.81 5.90
N VAL A 366 12.30 -3.23 5.48
CA VAL A 366 12.12 -4.35 4.55
C VAL A 366 12.53 -3.96 3.14
N VAL A 367 12.13 -2.75 2.69
CA VAL A 367 12.52 -2.21 1.38
C VAL A 367 14.04 -2.03 1.28
N GLU A 368 14.72 -1.61 2.36
CA GLU A 368 16.16 -1.46 2.39
C GLU A 368 16.89 -2.78 2.15
N VAL A 369 16.43 -3.87 2.77
CA VAL A 369 16.98 -5.21 2.49
C VAL A 369 16.73 -5.62 1.04
N ALA A 370 15.52 -5.40 0.54
CA ALA A 370 15.15 -5.74 -0.83
C ALA A 370 15.99 -4.99 -1.87
N GLU A 371 16.22 -3.69 -1.70
CA GLU A 371 17.08 -2.91 -2.59
C GLU A 371 18.55 -3.35 -2.50
N GLY A 372 18.96 -3.87 -1.34
CA GLY A 372 20.31 -4.42 -1.15
C GLY A 372 20.59 -5.71 -1.94
N ILE A 373 19.57 -6.39 -2.48
CA ILE A 373 19.72 -7.66 -3.21
C ILE A 373 20.41 -7.42 -4.56
N PRO A 374 21.47 -8.20 -4.90
CA PRO A 374 22.20 -8.07 -6.15
C PRO A 374 21.48 -8.83 -7.29
N PHE A 375 20.27 -8.37 -7.67
CA PHE A 375 19.43 -9.06 -8.65
C PHE A 375 20.13 -9.32 -9.99
N ALA A 376 20.96 -8.38 -10.48
CA ALA A 376 21.68 -8.56 -11.73
C ALA A 376 22.64 -9.74 -11.67
N GLU A 377 23.37 -9.90 -10.56
CA GLU A 377 24.29 -11.03 -10.34
C GLU A 377 23.53 -12.35 -10.15
N LEU A 378 22.43 -12.35 -9.38
CA LEU A 378 21.65 -13.54 -9.10
C LEU A 378 20.89 -14.10 -10.31
N THR A 379 20.56 -13.24 -11.28
CA THR A 379 19.73 -13.64 -12.42
C THR A 379 20.49 -13.70 -13.74
N ASP A 380 21.66 -13.08 -13.84
CA ASP A 380 22.34 -12.83 -15.12
C ASP A 380 21.38 -12.30 -16.22
N TYR A 381 20.39 -11.51 -15.80
CA TYR A 381 19.31 -10.99 -16.64
C TYR A 381 18.46 -12.05 -17.34
N ASP A 382 18.34 -13.25 -16.76
CA ASP A 382 17.39 -14.28 -17.19
C ASP A 382 16.03 -14.13 -16.50
N GLU A 383 14.95 -14.05 -17.29
CA GLU A 383 13.60 -13.82 -16.76
C GLU A 383 13.06 -15.01 -15.96
N ALA A 384 13.34 -16.24 -16.41
CA ALA A 384 12.88 -17.44 -15.71
C ALA A 384 13.55 -17.56 -14.33
N THR A 385 14.82 -17.23 -14.25
CA THR A 385 15.57 -17.16 -12.98
C THR A 385 14.99 -16.07 -12.07
N LEU A 386 14.66 -14.89 -12.61
CA LEU A 386 14.04 -13.81 -11.81
C LEU A 386 12.70 -14.27 -11.20
N TYR A 387 11.84 -14.92 -11.97
CA TYR A 387 10.55 -15.42 -11.46
C TYR A 387 10.70 -16.53 -10.42
N GLY A 388 11.71 -17.38 -10.53
CA GLY A 388 12.02 -18.39 -9.51
C GLY A 388 12.61 -17.80 -8.22
N LEU A 389 13.32 -16.68 -8.33
CA LEU A 389 14.13 -16.11 -7.25
C LEU A 389 13.31 -15.72 -6.04
N LYS A 390 12.13 -15.11 -6.25
CA LYS A 390 11.23 -14.70 -5.16
C LYS A 390 10.83 -15.88 -4.27
N GLY A 391 10.40 -16.98 -4.88
CA GLY A 391 10.02 -18.20 -4.16
C GLY A 391 11.17 -18.74 -3.31
N GLU A 392 12.38 -18.77 -3.87
CA GLU A 392 13.58 -19.27 -3.17
C GLU A 392 13.96 -18.36 -1.99
N ILE A 393 14.05 -17.05 -2.19
CA ILE A 393 14.39 -16.08 -1.14
C ILE A 393 13.40 -16.18 0.03
N VAL A 394 12.10 -16.12 -0.28
CA VAL A 394 11.07 -16.08 0.76
C VAL A 394 10.98 -17.42 1.50
N ARG A 395 11.00 -18.55 0.78
CA ARG A 395 10.94 -19.88 1.41
C ARG A 395 12.12 -20.13 2.35
N ARG A 396 13.35 -19.83 1.89
CA ARG A 396 14.57 -19.96 2.71
C ARG A 396 14.52 -19.06 3.93
N GLY A 397 14.10 -17.81 3.75
CA GLY A 397 13.97 -16.85 4.84
C GLY A 397 12.91 -17.26 5.87
N VAL A 398 11.72 -17.68 5.43
CA VAL A 398 10.67 -18.18 6.32
C VAL A 398 11.17 -19.38 7.11
N ARG A 399 11.82 -20.34 6.46
CA ARG A 399 12.39 -21.51 7.14
C ARG A 399 13.45 -21.11 8.19
N ALA A 400 14.34 -20.19 7.84
CA ALA A 400 15.41 -19.74 8.72
C ALA A 400 14.88 -18.98 9.96
N VAL A 401 13.81 -18.20 9.80
CA VAL A 401 13.27 -17.34 10.87
C VAL A 401 12.19 -18.07 11.69
N THR A 402 11.32 -18.80 11.04
CA THR A 402 10.12 -19.37 11.68
C THR A 402 10.19 -20.88 11.90
N GLY A 403 11.09 -21.57 11.20
CA GLY A 403 11.15 -23.04 11.17
C GLY A 403 10.13 -23.71 10.25
N PHE A 404 9.19 -22.98 9.66
CA PHE A 404 8.23 -23.54 8.73
C PHE A 404 8.84 -23.79 7.35
N ASP A 405 8.53 -24.95 6.75
CA ASP A 405 8.82 -25.20 5.34
C ASP A 405 7.62 -24.75 4.49
N MET A 406 7.63 -23.48 4.14
CA MET A 406 6.52 -22.81 3.46
C MET A 406 6.26 -23.39 2.09
N PRO A 407 5.02 -23.82 1.78
CA PRO A 407 4.65 -24.23 0.43
C PRO A 407 4.74 -23.06 -0.55
N VAL A 408 5.27 -23.32 -1.75
CA VAL A 408 5.30 -22.38 -2.87
C VAL A 408 4.44 -22.95 -3.99
N PHE A 409 3.46 -22.21 -4.43
CA PHE A 409 2.58 -22.56 -5.55
C PHE A 409 2.87 -21.66 -6.76
N PRO A 410 2.51 -22.08 -7.97
CA PRO A 410 2.59 -21.23 -9.16
C PRO A 410 1.85 -19.91 -8.94
N LYS A 411 2.44 -18.81 -9.42
CA LYS A 411 1.86 -17.47 -9.26
C LYS A 411 0.51 -17.38 -9.96
N ARG A 412 -0.46 -16.80 -9.25
CA ARG A 412 -1.77 -16.41 -9.79
C ARG A 412 -2.08 -14.99 -9.37
N ARG A 413 -2.83 -14.29 -10.19
CA ARG A 413 -3.31 -12.95 -9.82
C ARG A 413 -4.54 -13.09 -8.93
N PHE A 414 -4.63 -12.28 -7.91
CA PHE A 414 -5.75 -12.27 -6.95
C PHE A 414 -7.12 -12.22 -7.64
N GLN A 415 -7.30 -11.32 -8.61
CA GLN A 415 -8.57 -11.19 -9.32
C GLN A 415 -8.93 -12.39 -10.21
N ASP A 416 -7.98 -13.24 -10.54
CA ASP A 416 -8.18 -14.46 -11.35
C ASP A 416 -8.37 -15.70 -10.48
N GLY A 417 -7.84 -15.68 -9.26
CA GLY A 417 -7.94 -16.80 -8.32
C GLY A 417 -9.25 -16.89 -7.54
N VAL A 418 -9.99 -15.79 -7.42
CA VAL A 418 -11.23 -15.74 -6.60
C VAL A 418 -12.50 -16.08 -7.37
N THR A 419 -12.47 -16.08 -8.73
CA THR A 419 -13.63 -16.34 -9.58
C THR A 419 -13.21 -16.83 -10.97
N THR A 420 -14.17 -17.34 -11.76
CA THR A 420 -13.90 -17.72 -13.16
C THR A 420 -13.76 -16.50 -14.08
N GLY A 421 -12.93 -16.63 -15.13
CA GLY A 421 -12.73 -15.55 -16.09
C GLY A 421 -14.02 -15.08 -16.79
N ASP A 422 -15.01 -15.98 -17.01
CA ASP A 422 -16.30 -15.61 -17.61
C ASP A 422 -17.14 -14.76 -16.67
N ARG A 423 -17.21 -15.12 -15.38
CA ARG A 423 -17.88 -14.31 -14.37
C ARG A 423 -17.22 -12.94 -14.21
N LYS A 424 -15.89 -12.90 -14.16
CA LYS A 424 -15.15 -11.65 -14.08
C LYS A 424 -15.48 -10.73 -15.25
N ARG A 425 -15.48 -11.23 -16.49
CA ARG A 425 -15.85 -10.46 -17.70
C ARG A 425 -17.30 -9.98 -17.70
N ALA A 426 -18.21 -10.73 -17.10
CA ALA A 426 -19.61 -10.31 -16.96
C ALA A 426 -19.79 -9.15 -15.96
N LEU A 427 -18.94 -9.07 -14.94
CA LEU A 427 -19.02 -8.07 -13.87
C LEU A 427 -18.25 -6.79 -14.20
N LEU A 428 -17.10 -6.93 -14.85
CA LEU A 428 -16.13 -5.86 -15.07
C LEU A 428 -15.84 -5.74 -16.55
N THR A 429 -16.11 -4.56 -17.11
CA THR A 429 -16.00 -4.34 -18.58
C THR A 429 -14.56 -4.43 -19.09
N GLY A 430 -13.57 -4.26 -18.21
CA GLY A 430 -12.16 -4.17 -18.57
C GLY A 430 -11.81 -2.98 -19.50
N ASN A 431 -12.72 -2.05 -19.68
CA ASN A 431 -12.55 -0.92 -20.60
C ASN A 431 -12.19 0.36 -19.84
N GLU A 432 -10.94 0.79 -19.96
CA GLU A 432 -10.42 1.98 -19.30
C GLU A 432 -11.21 3.26 -19.65
N GLN A 433 -11.63 3.41 -20.90
CA GLN A 433 -12.37 4.60 -21.32
C GLN A 433 -13.74 4.70 -20.64
N VAL A 434 -14.42 3.56 -20.45
CA VAL A 434 -15.70 3.50 -19.74
C VAL A 434 -15.50 3.86 -18.27
N TYR A 435 -14.52 3.26 -17.63
CA TYR A 435 -14.21 3.55 -16.24
C TYR A 435 -13.79 5.01 -16.03
N ARG A 436 -12.99 5.55 -16.93
CA ARG A 436 -12.59 6.95 -16.92
C ARG A 436 -13.78 7.90 -17.01
N GLN A 437 -14.72 7.65 -17.93
CA GLN A 437 -15.93 8.45 -18.06
C GLN A 437 -16.78 8.42 -16.79
N GLN A 438 -16.98 7.24 -16.22
CA GLN A 438 -17.71 7.08 -14.96
C GLN A 438 -17.02 7.79 -13.79
N PHE A 439 -15.70 7.66 -13.70
CA PHE A 439 -14.92 8.31 -12.65
C PHE A 439 -15.04 9.84 -12.70
N PHE A 440 -14.86 10.44 -13.87
CA PHE A 440 -14.97 11.90 -13.98
C PHE A 440 -16.41 12.40 -13.81
N ALA A 441 -17.40 11.61 -14.23
CA ALA A 441 -18.80 11.96 -14.02
C ALA A 441 -19.20 12.07 -12.54
N MET A 442 -18.51 11.37 -11.65
CA MET A 442 -18.75 11.48 -10.19
C MET A 442 -18.39 12.85 -9.60
N TYR A 443 -17.54 13.61 -10.29
CA TYR A 443 -17.03 14.92 -9.87
C TYR A 443 -17.43 16.06 -10.83
N ALA A 444 -18.22 15.77 -11.85
CA ALA A 444 -18.83 16.78 -12.69
C ALA A 444 -20.01 17.36 -11.92
N GLY A 445 -19.82 18.53 -11.33
CA GLY A 445 -20.84 19.31 -10.61
C GLY A 445 -21.76 20.05 -11.55
#